data_dce49374ff38cebdf2fb7dfff6de9bf1
#
_entry.id   dce49374ff38cebdf2fb7dfff6de9bf1
#
_cell.length_a   1.000
_cell.length_b   1.000
_cell.length_c   1.000
_cell.angle_alpha   90.00
_cell.angle_beta   90.00
_cell.angle_gamma   90.00
#
_symmetry.space_group_name_H-M   'P 1'
#
loop_
_entity.id
_entity.type
_entity.pdbx_description
1 polymer ?
#
loop_
_entity_poly.entity_id
_entity_poly.type
_entity_poly.pdbx_seq_one_letter_code
_entity_poly.pdbx_strand_id
1 'polypeptide(L)'
;MVPVVQSQGISNGYLRPADGIVSNGTGPGLDRGGIEWNGILYRVMGTSLVSISEAGVVTTIGTIPGADRVIMVYSFDYLAIAANGGLYLYDGTTLAQNVDPDLGVVVDVVWVDGYFMTTDGEFLVITELNNPFAVDPLKYGSSEIDPDPVVGLIKLRNEVYAVNRHTIEVFQNVGTTGFPFERVQGAQITKGSVGVNANCAYLDQIAFIGGGMGEGIAVWLGANGNSQKISTREIDIVLSGYTEAQLALSFMETRTDRDHRQLLIHLPDKCLVYDGASSAGAQQPVWYCLSSSLNGVGAYRSSRLVYAYNRWNTGDTASSAFGYLVDDIATHWGETVGWNFQTQIVYNESRGVVIHDLELVALTGRVALGADPQISTSYSQDGVTYSQPKFIRAGKIGDRSKRLVWMQQGAFRNWRLQRFSGTSDAFLSFARLEARLEPLAW
;
A
#
# COMPACT_ATOMS: atom_id res chain seq x y z
N MET A 1 -2.53 -0.53 -14.19
CA MET A 1 -3.60 0.44 -14.52
C MET A 1 -4.46 0.64 -13.29
N VAL A 2 -4.77 1.87 -12.94
CA VAL A 2 -5.58 2.24 -11.78
C VAL A 2 -7.01 2.51 -12.24
N PRO A 3 -8.02 1.83 -11.70
CA PRO A 3 -9.41 2.10 -12.00
C PRO A 3 -9.88 3.37 -11.29
N VAL A 4 -10.56 4.24 -12.02
CA VAL A 4 -11.24 5.42 -11.50
C VAL A 4 -12.72 5.26 -11.76
N VAL A 5 -13.52 5.21 -10.70
CA VAL A 5 -14.98 5.08 -10.78
C VAL A 5 -15.61 6.46 -10.71
N GLN A 6 -16.50 6.76 -11.64
CA GLN A 6 -17.23 8.02 -11.69
C GLN A 6 -18.73 7.75 -11.64
N SER A 7 -19.44 8.55 -10.87
CA SER A 7 -20.91 8.49 -10.78
C SER A 7 -21.63 9.31 -11.86
N GLN A 8 -20.90 10.21 -12.54
CA GLN A 8 -21.45 11.12 -13.55
C GLN A 8 -20.52 11.17 -14.77
N GLY A 9 -21.08 11.04 -15.98
CA GLY A 9 -20.34 11.10 -17.23
C GLY A 9 -20.81 10.10 -18.26
N ILE A 10 -20.13 10.04 -19.41
CA ILE A 10 -20.42 9.12 -20.52
C ILE A 10 -19.99 7.68 -20.16
N SER A 11 -19.07 7.52 -19.23
CA SER A 11 -18.55 6.24 -18.76
C SER A 11 -18.65 6.17 -17.23
N ASN A 12 -19.02 5.01 -16.70
CA ASN A 12 -19.07 4.74 -15.25
C ASN A 12 -17.67 4.67 -14.60
N GLY A 13 -16.63 4.95 -15.37
CA GLY A 13 -15.25 4.96 -14.94
C GLY A 13 -14.28 4.86 -16.12
N TYR A 14 -13.00 4.92 -15.80
CA TYR A 14 -11.91 4.77 -16.77
C TYR A 14 -10.69 4.12 -16.08
N LEU A 15 -9.75 3.64 -16.89
CA LEU A 15 -8.47 3.15 -16.40
C LEU A 15 -7.40 4.21 -16.73
N ARG A 16 -6.61 4.59 -15.74
CA ARG A 16 -5.44 5.46 -15.94
C ARG A 16 -4.14 4.73 -15.61
N PRO A 17 -2.98 5.19 -16.09
CA PRO A 17 -1.69 4.71 -15.58
C PRO A 17 -1.60 4.95 -14.07
N ALA A 18 -0.84 4.10 -13.38
CA ALA A 18 -0.37 4.43 -12.03
C ALA A 18 0.58 5.63 -12.12
N ASP A 19 0.68 6.39 -11.03
CA ASP A 19 1.62 7.49 -10.95
C ASP A 19 3.05 6.97 -11.12
N GLY A 20 3.85 7.70 -11.89
CA GLY A 20 5.27 7.40 -12.05
C GLY A 20 6.08 7.86 -10.84
N ILE A 21 7.33 7.41 -10.78
CA ILE A 21 8.27 7.78 -9.71
C ILE A 21 9.46 8.49 -10.33
N VAL A 22 9.60 9.76 -9.96
CA VAL A 22 10.77 10.58 -10.35
C VAL A 22 11.84 10.43 -9.29
N SER A 23 13.08 10.15 -9.71
CA SER A 23 14.22 10.15 -8.81
C SER A 23 14.52 11.56 -8.32
N ASN A 24 14.76 11.71 -7.01
CA ASN A 24 15.16 12.97 -6.38
C ASN A 24 16.56 12.87 -5.74
N GLY A 25 17.22 11.73 -5.84
CA GLY A 25 18.54 11.51 -5.31
C GLY A 25 18.79 10.09 -4.81
N THR A 26 19.92 9.92 -4.13
CA THR A 26 20.31 8.67 -3.48
C THR A 26 20.75 8.94 -2.04
N GLY A 27 20.40 8.01 -1.14
CA GLY A 27 20.81 8.06 0.27
C GLY A 27 21.97 7.11 0.59
N PRO A 28 22.35 7.01 1.87
CA PRO A 28 23.47 6.18 2.32
C PRO A 28 23.18 4.66 2.32
N GLY A 29 21.98 4.23 2.00
CA GLY A 29 21.61 2.81 1.93
C GLY A 29 20.15 2.59 1.55
N LEU A 30 19.67 1.36 1.64
CA LEU A 30 18.28 1.01 1.37
C LEU A 30 17.32 1.73 2.33
N ASP A 31 16.17 2.12 1.82
CA ASP A 31 15.14 2.77 2.62
C ASP A 31 14.48 1.78 3.59
N ARG A 32 14.40 2.18 4.87
CA ARG A 32 13.80 1.40 5.95
C ARG A 32 12.50 2.00 6.48
N GLY A 33 12.22 3.26 6.17
CA GLY A 33 11.04 4.00 6.59
C GLY A 33 11.29 5.50 6.61
N GLY A 34 10.21 6.26 6.74
CA GLY A 34 10.30 7.72 6.76
C GLY A 34 9.04 8.35 7.32
N ILE A 35 9.16 9.62 7.69
CA ILE A 35 8.10 10.45 8.23
C ILE A 35 8.36 11.93 7.90
N GLU A 36 7.30 12.72 7.85
CA GLU A 36 7.40 14.17 7.86
C GLU A 36 7.28 14.66 9.31
N TRP A 37 8.18 15.53 9.74
CA TRP A 37 8.12 16.19 11.04
C TRP A 37 8.62 17.62 10.91
N ASN A 38 7.85 18.57 11.42
CA ASN A 38 8.15 20.01 11.37
C ASN A 38 8.47 20.54 9.94
N GLY A 39 7.77 20.04 8.93
CA GLY A 39 7.95 20.46 7.52
C GLY A 39 9.17 19.84 6.83
N ILE A 40 9.87 18.92 7.48
CA ILE A 40 11.07 18.26 6.96
C ILE A 40 10.80 16.76 6.77
N LEU A 41 11.24 16.22 5.65
CA LEU A 41 11.20 14.78 5.38
C LEU A 41 12.40 14.10 6.05
N TYR A 42 12.13 13.20 6.97
CA TYR A 42 13.12 12.32 7.60
C TYR A 42 12.97 10.90 7.08
N ARG A 43 14.09 10.24 6.82
CA ARG A 43 14.11 8.82 6.44
C ARG A 43 15.25 8.09 7.15
N VAL A 44 15.06 6.80 7.42
CA VAL A 44 16.15 5.92 7.80
C VAL A 44 16.58 5.15 6.56
N MET A 45 17.80 5.40 6.12
CA MET A 45 18.37 4.80 4.91
C MET A 45 19.67 4.07 5.26
N GLY A 46 19.68 2.74 5.07
CA GLY A 46 20.73 1.88 5.63
C GLY A 46 20.74 2.00 7.16
N THR A 47 21.88 2.35 7.72
CA THR A 47 22.04 2.57 9.17
C THR A 47 22.04 4.06 9.55
N SER A 48 21.51 4.94 8.71
CA SER A 48 21.58 6.39 8.96
C SER A 48 20.18 7.01 9.00
N LEU A 49 19.91 7.81 10.03
CA LEU A 49 18.84 8.78 10.01
C LEU A 49 19.29 9.97 9.16
N VAL A 50 18.50 10.33 8.17
CA VAL A 50 18.77 11.45 7.26
C VAL A 50 17.57 12.38 7.20
N SER A 51 17.82 13.66 7.02
CA SER A 51 16.84 14.62 6.53
C SER A 51 17.04 14.84 5.04
N ILE A 52 15.94 15.00 4.31
CA ILE A 52 15.96 15.20 2.85
C ILE A 52 15.19 16.48 2.56
N SER A 53 15.86 17.44 1.91
CA SER A 53 15.22 18.69 1.50
C SER A 53 14.32 18.47 0.27
N GLU A 54 13.46 19.43 -0.05
CA GLU A 54 12.63 19.42 -1.26
C GLU A 54 13.48 19.23 -2.54
N ALA A 55 14.68 19.82 -2.58
CA ALA A 55 15.61 19.71 -3.70
C ALA A 55 16.39 18.37 -3.74
N GLY A 56 16.15 17.45 -2.80
CA GLY A 56 16.85 16.16 -2.74
C GLY A 56 18.20 16.18 -2.05
N VAL A 57 18.54 17.26 -1.33
CA VAL A 57 19.79 17.30 -0.54
C VAL A 57 19.62 16.44 0.70
N VAL A 58 20.51 15.47 0.87
CA VAL A 58 20.53 14.53 2.00
C VAL A 58 21.52 15.03 3.06
N THR A 59 21.04 15.16 4.29
CA THR A 59 21.89 15.48 5.46
C THR A 59 21.80 14.33 6.45
N THR A 60 22.93 13.72 6.78
CA THR A 60 23.02 12.66 7.79
C THR A 60 22.98 13.26 9.19
N ILE A 61 22.11 12.73 10.03
CA ILE A 61 21.88 13.17 11.41
C ILE A 61 22.60 12.28 12.41
N GLY A 62 22.44 10.96 12.26
CA GLY A 62 23.04 10.00 13.18
C GLY A 62 22.81 8.56 12.75
N THR A 63 23.19 7.61 13.62
CA THR A 63 23.15 6.18 13.32
C THR A 63 21.92 5.51 13.96
N ILE A 64 21.18 4.73 13.16
CA ILE A 64 20.10 3.84 13.57
C ILE A 64 20.48 2.43 13.18
N PRO A 65 20.80 1.55 14.12
CA PRO A 65 21.27 0.19 13.83
C PRO A 65 20.17 -0.70 13.22
N GLY A 66 20.58 -1.87 12.69
CA GLY A 66 19.70 -2.85 12.09
C GLY A 66 19.52 -2.66 10.60
N ALA A 67 18.78 -3.61 9.99
CA ALA A 67 18.48 -3.63 8.56
C ALA A 67 16.97 -3.68 8.27
N ASP A 68 16.18 -4.03 9.28
CA ASP A 68 14.74 -4.17 9.16
C ASP A 68 14.04 -2.81 9.05
N ARG A 69 12.76 -2.83 8.71
CA ARG A 69 11.92 -1.64 8.71
C ARG A 69 11.92 -0.96 10.06
N VAL A 70 11.82 0.34 10.05
CA VAL A 70 11.69 1.16 11.27
C VAL A 70 10.28 1.71 11.38
N ILE A 71 9.84 1.90 12.61
CA ILE A 71 8.59 2.58 12.93
C ILE A 71 8.95 3.96 13.46
N MET A 72 8.34 4.97 12.87
CA MET A 72 8.62 6.37 13.19
C MET A 72 7.33 7.08 13.59
N VAL A 73 7.37 7.74 14.74
CA VAL A 73 6.29 8.58 15.25
C VAL A 73 6.90 9.85 15.84
N TYR A 74 6.09 10.88 16.05
CA TYR A 74 6.61 12.11 16.62
C TYR A 74 5.68 12.70 17.70
N SER A 75 6.29 13.45 18.60
CA SER A 75 5.66 14.41 19.49
C SER A 75 5.94 15.83 18.99
N PHE A 76 5.57 16.83 19.78
CA PHE A 76 5.93 18.21 19.49
C PHE A 76 7.46 18.43 19.52
N ASP A 77 8.16 17.75 20.44
CA ASP A 77 9.57 17.99 20.74
C ASP A 77 10.50 16.90 20.20
N TYR A 78 10.00 15.69 19.94
CA TYR A 78 10.82 14.53 19.59
C TYR A 78 10.26 13.75 18.42
N LEU A 79 11.14 13.35 17.53
CA LEU A 79 10.94 12.28 16.56
C LEU A 79 11.45 10.98 17.19
N ALA A 80 10.55 10.00 17.39
CA ALA A 80 10.86 8.71 17.96
C ALA A 80 10.94 7.65 16.86
N ILE A 81 11.94 6.76 16.96
CA ILE A 81 12.24 5.72 15.98
C ILE A 81 12.42 4.39 16.73
N ALA A 82 11.52 3.44 16.53
CA ALA A 82 11.70 2.07 16.98
C ALA A 82 12.50 1.31 15.91
N ALA A 83 13.66 0.80 16.31
CA ALA A 83 14.56 0.07 15.43
C ALA A 83 15.44 -0.89 16.22
N ASN A 84 15.64 -2.12 15.69
CA ASN A 84 16.54 -3.10 16.26
C ASN A 84 16.33 -3.33 17.78
N GLY A 85 15.07 -3.33 18.22
CA GLY A 85 14.69 -3.53 19.63
C GLY A 85 14.97 -2.34 20.56
N GLY A 86 15.34 -1.18 20.04
CA GLY A 86 15.57 0.04 20.81
C GLY A 86 14.71 1.21 20.36
N LEU A 87 14.57 2.22 21.24
CA LEU A 87 13.91 3.48 20.97
C LEU A 87 14.96 4.58 20.82
N TYR A 88 14.98 5.23 19.66
CA TYR A 88 15.87 6.35 19.34
C TYR A 88 15.04 7.63 19.25
N LEU A 89 15.54 8.69 19.80
CA LEU A 89 14.85 9.98 19.95
C LEU A 89 15.71 11.09 19.36
N TYR A 90 15.12 11.88 18.47
CA TYR A 90 15.76 13.03 17.86
C TYR A 90 14.99 14.30 18.22
N ASP A 91 15.66 15.28 18.82
CA ASP A 91 15.08 16.55 19.31
C ASP A 91 15.17 17.70 18.29
N GLY A 92 15.54 17.40 17.04
CA GLY A 92 15.84 18.41 16.01
C GLY A 92 17.32 18.79 15.95
N THR A 93 18.12 18.37 16.92
CA THR A 93 19.56 18.68 17.03
C THR A 93 20.38 17.42 17.32
N THR A 94 19.97 16.63 18.30
CA THR A 94 20.70 15.49 18.82
C THR A 94 19.88 14.21 18.68
N LEU A 95 20.47 13.16 18.13
CA LEU A 95 19.91 11.81 18.15
C LEU A 95 20.49 11.02 19.33
N ALA A 96 19.63 10.53 20.21
CA ALA A 96 20.03 9.73 21.36
C ALA A 96 19.14 8.47 21.49
N GLN A 97 19.70 7.37 21.98
CA GLN A 97 18.92 6.19 22.33
C GLN A 97 18.39 6.32 23.77
N ASN A 98 17.14 5.93 23.99
CA ASN A 98 16.67 5.67 25.33
C ASN A 98 17.38 4.41 25.85
N VAL A 99 18.12 4.54 26.95
CA VAL A 99 18.91 3.47 27.60
C VAL A 99 18.34 3.10 28.96
N ASP A 100 17.13 3.51 29.28
CA ASP A 100 16.45 3.13 30.51
C ASP A 100 16.23 1.62 30.52
N PRO A 101 16.73 0.88 31.54
CA PRO A 101 16.61 -0.57 31.59
C PRO A 101 15.16 -1.08 31.69
N ASP A 102 14.26 -0.23 32.18
CA ASP A 102 12.86 -0.56 32.39
C ASP A 102 12.02 -0.42 31.09
N LEU A 103 12.60 0.12 30.02
CA LEU A 103 11.95 0.19 28.69
C LEU A 103 11.82 -1.19 28.02
N GLY A 104 12.79 -2.07 28.25
CA GLY A 104 12.82 -3.39 27.61
C GLY A 104 13.09 -3.36 26.10
N VAL A 105 12.68 -4.41 25.41
CA VAL A 105 12.77 -4.49 23.94
C VAL A 105 11.61 -3.73 23.31
N VAL A 106 11.91 -2.90 22.32
CA VAL A 106 10.91 -2.11 21.61
C VAL A 106 10.58 -2.76 20.27
N VAL A 107 9.38 -3.33 20.15
CA VAL A 107 8.84 -3.90 18.92
C VAL A 107 8.14 -2.83 18.09
N ASP A 108 7.35 -1.99 18.74
CA ASP A 108 6.56 -0.93 18.11
C ASP A 108 6.45 0.29 19.04
N VAL A 109 6.09 1.44 18.47
CA VAL A 109 5.92 2.69 19.23
C VAL A 109 4.80 3.55 18.66
N VAL A 110 3.99 4.13 19.56
CA VAL A 110 3.01 5.18 19.23
C VAL A 110 3.15 6.35 20.19
N TRP A 111 2.75 7.55 19.77
CA TRP A 111 2.68 8.71 20.65
C TRP A 111 1.22 9.10 20.93
N VAL A 112 0.88 9.21 22.19
CA VAL A 112 -0.49 9.56 22.62
C VAL A 112 -0.43 10.37 23.93
N ASP A 113 -1.10 11.51 23.97
CA ASP A 113 -1.32 12.36 25.13
C ASP A 113 -0.03 12.67 25.95
N GLY A 114 1.10 12.86 25.27
CA GLY A 114 2.37 13.18 25.91
C GLY A 114 3.24 11.98 26.30
N TYR A 115 2.78 10.76 26.05
CA TYR A 115 3.50 9.51 26.29
C TYR A 115 3.94 8.88 24.96
N PHE A 116 5.13 8.30 24.94
CA PHE A 116 5.46 7.27 23.96
C PHE A 116 5.13 5.91 24.58
N MET A 117 4.20 5.21 23.96
CA MET A 117 3.84 3.86 24.33
C MET A 117 4.53 2.88 23.40
N THR A 118 5.24 1.91 23.97
CA THR A 118 5.93 0.83 23.28
C THR A 118 5.36 -0.53 23.68
N THR A 119 5.74 -1.57 22.97
CA THR A 119 5.46 -2.95 23.38
C THR A 119 6.70 -3.81 23.16
N ASP A 120 6.90 -4.77 24.04
CA ASP A 120 7.90 -5.83 23.93
C ASP A 120 7.33 -7.13 23.34
N GLY A 121 6.03 -7.15 23.03
CA GLY A 121 5.27 -8.32 22.57
C GLY A 121 4.38 -8.95 23.65
N GLU A 122 4.54 -8.56 24.90
CA GLU A 122 3.75 -9.03 26.06
C GLU A 122 3.09 -7.86 26.78
N PHE A 123 3.87 -6.80 27.06
CA PHE A 123 3.41 -5.65 27.81
C PHE A 123 3.31 -4.38 26.95
N LEU A 124 2.49 -3.44 27.46
CA LEU A 124 2.42 -2.06 27.01
C LEU A 124 3.22 -1.21 27.99
N VAL A 125 4.35 -0.69 27.55
CA VAL A 125 5.27 0.13 28.36
C VAL A 125 5.16 1.58 27.92
N ILE A 126 5.10 2.52 28.86
CA ILE A 126 5.04 3.96 28.56
C ILE A 126 6.25 4.68 29.10
N THR A 127 6.69 5.71 28.38
CA THR A 127 7.63 6.69 28.93
C THR A 127 6.94 7.59 29.95
N GLU A 128 7.68 8.34 30.73
CA GLU A 128 7.12 9.38 31.57
C GLU A 128 6.51 10.50 30.74
N LEU A 129 5.54 11.20 31.32
CA LEU A 129 4.82 12.29 30.64
C LEU A 129 5.79 13.38 30.18
N ASN A 130 5.82 13.64 28.87
CA ASN A 130 6.72 14.59 28.21
C ASN A 130 8.23 14.37 28.48
N ASN A 131 8.60 13.18 28.99
CA ASN A 131 10.00 12.79 29.16
C ASN A 131 10.24 11.41 28.53
N PRO A 132 10.68 11.36 27.26
CA PRO A 132 10.79 10.09 26.53
C PRO A 132 12.04 9.27 26.92
N PHE A 133 12.88 9.75 27.85
CA PHE A 133 14.10 9.06 28.29
C PHE A 133 13.94 8.34 29.64
N ALA A 134 12.80 8.46 30.31
CA ALA A 134 12.54 7.81 31.57
C ALA A 134 11.31 6.91 31.49
N VAL A 135 11.39 5.75 32.14
CA VAL A 135 10.32 4.77 32.25
C VAL A 135 10.14 4.43 33.74
N ASP A 136 8.89 4.38 34.20
CA ASP A 136 8.59 3.87 35.52
C ASP A 136 8.19 2.38 35.41
N PRO A 137 8.96 1.44 35.99
CA PRO A 137 8.69 0.01 35.88
C PRO A 137 7.36 -0.44 36.49
N LEU A 138 6.69 0.44 37.24
CA LEU A 138 5.36 0.17 37.80
C LEU A 138 4.22 0.68 36.92
N LYS A 139 4.53 1.39 35.81
CA LYS A 139 3.56 1.93 34.86
C LYS A 139 3.53 1.16 33.57
N TYR A 140 3.05 -0.05 33.61
CA TYR A 140 2.86 -0.91 32.43
C TYR A 140 1.43 -1.45 32.39
N GLY A 141 0.97 -1.79 31.20
CA GLY A 141 -0.30 -2.46 30.95
C GLY A 141 -0.10 -3.78 30.23
N SER A 142 -1.17 -4.53 30.11
CA SER A 142 -1.18 -5.79 29.35
C SER A 142 -2.41 -5.89 28.49
N SER A 143 -2.30 -6.59 27.36
CA SER A 143 -3.39 -6.95 26.48
C SER A 143 -3.67 -8.44 26.65
N GLU A 144 -4.57 -8.78 27.57
CA GLU A 144 -4.70 -10.14 28.14
C GLU A 144 -6.14 -10.70 28.08
N ILE A 145 -7.01 -10.18 27.20
CA ILE A 145 -8.34 -10.82 27.04
C ILE A 145 -8.19 -12.27 26.60
N ASP A 146 -7.30 -12.48 25.63
CA ASP A 146 -6.85 -13.80 25.21
C ASP A 146 -5.32 -13.92 25.40
N PRO A 147 -4.75 -15.10 25.66
CA PRO A 147 -3.31 -15.31 25.78
C PRO A 147 -2.65 -15.24 24.41
N ASP A 148 -2.54 -14.04 23.89
CA ASP A 148 -2.23 -13.71 22.51
C ASP A 148 -1.16 -12.60 22.45
N PRO A 149 0.01 -12.82 21.82
CA PRO A 149 1.09 -11.83 21.82
C PRO A 149 0.70 -10.55 21.12
N VAL A 150 1.12 -9.42 21.67
CA VAL A 150 1.00 -8.10 21.04
C VAL A 150 2.00 -8.01 19.89
N VAL A 151 1.51 -7.89 18.66
CA VAL A 151 2.37 -7.78 17.48
C VAL A 151 2.61 -6.34 17.02
N GLY A 152 1.81 -5.38 17.51
CA GLY A 152 1.99 -3.97 17.15
C GLY A 152 1.01 -3.06 17.85
N LEU A 153 1.21 -1.76 17.65
CA LEU A 153 0.41 -0.68 18.20
C LEU A 153 -0.08 0.25 17.09
N ILE A 154 -1.32 0.68 17.15
CA ILE A 154 -1.84 1.71 16.24
C ILE A 154 -2.53 2.79 17.06
N LYS A 155 -2.15 4.05 16.82
CA LYS A 155 -2.94 5.17 17.32
C LYS A 155 -4.04 5.51 16.32
N LEU A 156 -5.27 5.54 16.80
CA LEU A 156 -6.41 6.04 16.05
C LEU A 156 -7.17 7.06 16.92
N ARG A 157 -7.24 8.31 16.48
CA ARG A 157 -7.74 9.43 17.32
C ARG A 157 -6.88 9.56 18.58
N ASN A 158 -7.48 9.45 19.77
CA ASN A 158 -6.80 9.45 21.08
C ASN A 158 -6.80 8.06 21.73
N GLU A 159 -7.09 7.02 20.98
CA GLU A 159 -7.10 5.65 21.42
C GLU A 159 -5.87 4.91 20.90
N VAL A 160 -5.37 3.95 21.67
CA VAL A 160 -4.32 3.03 21.27
C VAL A 160 -4.94 1.65 21.07
N TYR A 161 -4.75 1.11 19.89
CA TYR A 161 -5.12 -0.25 19.54
C TYR A 161 -3.90 -1.14 19.74
N ALA A 162 -3.94 -1.98 20.78
CA ALA A 162 -2.98 -3.06 20.96
C ALA A 162 -3.39 -4.21 20.02
N VAL A 163 -2.61 -4.36 18.97
CA VAL A 163 -2.88 -5.33 17.91
C VAL A 163 -2.18 -6.64 18.28
N ASN A 164 -2.97 -7.63 18.67
CA ASN A 164 -2.47 -8.97 18.99
C ASN A 164 -2.55 -9.86 17.74
N ARG A 165 -2.05 -11.10 17.86
CA ARG A 165 -2.08 -12.03 16.73
C ARG A 165 -3.48 -12.44 16.30
N HIS A 166 -4.44 -12.59 17.24
CA HIS A 166 -5.81 -13.03 16.98
C HIS A 166 -6.88 -12.07 17.49
N THR A 167 -6.50 -11.06 18.28
CA THR A 167 -7.41 -10.08 18.86
C THR A 167 -6.84 -8.67 18.73
N ILE A 168 -7.66 -7.66 18.93
CA ILE A 168 -7.22 -6.26 19.08
C ILE A 168 -7.97 -5.66 20.24
N GLU A 169 -7.23 -5.12 21.20
CA GLU A 169 -7.76 -4.42 22.35
C GLU A 169 -7.57 -2.91 22.21
N VAL A 170 -8.53 -2.16 22.70
CA VAL A 170 -8.51 -0.70 22.60
C VAL A 170 -8.31 -0.08 23.97
N PHE A 171 -7.34 0.80 24.09
CA PHE A 171 -6.99 1.52 25.30
C PHE A 171 -7.19 3.01 25.13
N GLN A 172 -7.68 3.68 26.18
CA GLN A 172 -7.84 5.12 26.25
C GLN A 172 -7.14 5.67 27.49
N ASN A 173 -6.63 6.89 27.40
CA ASN A 173 -6.04 7.57 28.54
C ASN A 173 -7.14 8.05 29.50
N VAL A 174 -7.10 7.63 30.75
CA VAL A 174 -8.03 8.01 31.83
C VAL A 174 -7.33 8.79 32.95
N GLY A 175 -6.01 9.00 32.86
CA GLY A 175 -5.25 9.85 33.78
C GLY A 175 -5.06 9.28 35.17
N THR A 176 -5.02 7.96 35.34
CA THR A 176 -4.71 7.31 36.63
C THR A 176 -3.25 7.52 37.02
N THR A 177 -2.94 7.42 38.32
CA THR A 177 -1.59 7.64 38.86
C THR A 177 -0.61 6.49 38.56
N GLY A 178 -1.11 5.29 38.22
CA GLY A 178 -0.31 4.16 37.74
C GLY A 178 -0.18 4.18 36.21
N PHE A 179 -0.48 3.06 35.58
CA PHE A 179 -0.61 3.01 34.12
C PHE A 179 -1.85 3.83 33.71
N PRO A 180 -1.69 4.94 32.97
CA PRO A 180 -2.78 5.89 32.78
C PRO A 180 -3.80 5.45 31.70
N PHE A 181 -3.60 4.32 31.07
CA PHE A 181 -4.47 3.82 30.02
C PHE A 181 -5.34 2.65 30.53
N GLU A 182 -6.62 2.74 30.28
CA GLU A 182 -7.56 1.67 30.59
C GLU A 182 -8.17 1.12 29.30
N ARG A 183 -8.46 -0.18 29.33
CA ARG A 183 -9.13 -0.85 28.23
C ARG A 183 -10.58 -0.38 28.08
N VAL A 184 -10.95 -0.04 26.84
CA VAL A 184 -12.31 0.35 26.49
C VAL A 184 -13.19 -0.90 26.44
N GLN A 185 -14.15 -0.99 27.36
CA GLN A 185 -15.06 -2.12 27.45
C GLN A 185 -15.96 -2.23 26.19
N GLY A 186 -16.02 -3.43 25.60
CA GLY A 186 -16.84 -3.69 24.41
C GLY A 186 -16.25 -3.20 23.08
N ALA A 187 -15.02 -2.62 23.09
CA ALA A 187 -14.32 -2.20 21.87
C ALA A 187 -13.34 -3.23 21.31
N GLN A 188 -13.29 -4.44 21.91
CA GLN A 188 -12.45 -5.52 21.44
C GLN A 188 -12.87 -6.03 20.07
N ILE A 189 -11.88 -6.24 19.19
CA ILE A 189 -12.06 -6.90 17.89
C ILE A 189 -11.52 -8.33 18.02
N THR A 190 -12.33 -9.33 17.67
CA THR A 190 -11.97 -10.77 17.76
C THR A 190 -11.16 -11.23 16.54
N LYS A 191 -10.33 -10.39 16.03
CA LYS A 191 -9.41 -10.61 14.91
C LYS A 191 -8.16 -9.80 15.14
N GLY A 192 -6.99 -10.35 14.77
CA GLY A 192 -5.71 -9.70 14.95
C GLY A 192 -4.85 -9.72 13.71
N SER A 193 -3.62 -9.24 13.82
CA SER A 193 -2.66 -9.10 12.73
C SER A 193 -1.58 -10.16 12.75
N VAL A 194 -1.05 -10.49 11.56
CA VAL A 194 0.06 -11.45 11.42
C VAL A 194 1.43 -10.84 11.71
N GLY A 195 1.57 -9.52 11.76
CA GLY A 195 2.88 -8.89 11.98
C GLY A 195 2.80 -7.41 12.26
N VAL A 196 3.88 -6.85 12.78
CA VAL A 196 3.98 -5.45 13.25
C VAL A 196 3.69 -4.42 12.16
N ASN A 197 4.12 -4.66 10.94
CA ASN A 197 3.87 -3.77 9.80
C ASN A 197 2.67 -4.23 8.94
N ALA A 198 2.05 -5.37 9.25
CA ALA A 198 0.89 -5.91 8.53
C ALA A 198 -0.43 -5.24 8.96
N ASN A 199 -0.34 -4.05 9.48
CA ASN A 199 -1.46 -3.22 9.91
C ASN A 199 -1.12 -1.74 9.74
N CYS A 200 -2.13 -0.89 9.64
CA CYS A 200 -1.97 0.57 9.60
C CYS A 200 -3.30 1.29 9.90
N ALA A 201 -3.24 2.57 10.21
CA ALA A 201 -4.42 3.41 10.24
C ALA A 201 -4.91 3.67 8.81
N TYR A 202 -6.21 3.49 8.56
CA TYR A 202 -6.86 3.73 7.28
C TYR A 202 -8.12 4.56 7.49
N LEU A 203 -8.05 5.85 7.16
CA LEU A 203 -9.12 6.81 7.46
C LEU A 203 -9.43 6.81 8.98
N ASP A 204 -10.69 6.59 9.35
CA ASP A 204 -11.15 6.50 10.74
C ASP A 204 -11.21 5.06 11.27
N GLN A 205 -10.48 4.14 10.67
CA GLN A 205 -10.42 2.72 11.00
C GLN A 205 -8.97 2.24 11.00
N ILE A 206 -8.75 1.04 11.51
CA ILE A 206 -7.50 0.30 11.33
C ILE A 206 -7.68 -0.72 10.22
N ALA A 207 -6.65 -0.86 9.39
CA ALA A 207 -6.57 -1.91 8.38
C ALA A 207 -5.51 -2.93 8.80
N PHE A 208 -5.78 -4.22 8.64
CA PHE A 208 -4.83 -5.26 9.02
C PHE A 208 -5.00 -6.54 8.20
N ILE A 209 -3.89 -7.28 8.07
CA ILE A 209 -3.85 -8.62 7.50
C ILE A 209 -3.84 -9.62 8.65
N GLY A 210 -4.83 -10.48 8.72
CA GLY A 210 -4.90 -11.48 9.77
C GLY A 210 -6.25 -12.16 9.86
N GLY A 211 -6.61 -12.60 11.06
CA GLY A 211 -7.86 -13.30 11.33
C GLY A 211 -7.98 -13.69 12.80
N GLY A 212 -9.13 -14.18 13.18
CA GLY A 212 -9.36 -14.76 14.49
C GLY A 212 -8.74 -16.15 14.65
N MET A 213 -8.83 -16.70 15.84
CA MET A 213 -8.32 -18.04 16.12
C MET A 213 -9.06 -19.08 15.27
N GLY A 214 -8.30 -19.88 14.50
CA GLY A 214 -8.86 -20.89 13.59
C GLY A 214 -9.45 -20.37 12.29
N GLU A 215 -9.33 -19.07 12.00
CA GLU A 215 -9.77 -18.48 10.74
C GLU A 215 -8.62 -18.34 9.73
N GLY A 216 -8.96 -18.37 8.45
CA GLY A 216 -8.02 -18.06 7.38
C GLY A 216 -7.61 -16.57 7.39
N ILE A 217 -6.40 -16.30 6.95
CA ILE A 217 -5.88 -14.93 6.87
C ILE A 217 -6.60 -14.18 5.75
N ALA A 218 -7.04 -12.96 6.05
CA ALA A 218 -7.77 -12.06 5.16
C ALA A 218 -7.38 -10.60 5.45
N VAL A 219 -7.89 -9.65 4.65
CA VAL A 219 -7.72 -8.22 4.91
C VAL A 219 -9.00 -7.68 5.53
N TRP A 220 -8.83 -6.98 6.64
CA TRP A 220 -9.90 -6.45 7.45
C TRP A 220 -9.77 -4.94 7.66
N LEU A 221 -10.92 -4.28 7.81
CA LEU A 221 -11.03 -2.96 8.42
C LEU A 221 -11.73 -3.12 9.76
N GLY A 222 -11.24 -2.43 10.78
CA GLY A 222 -11.79 -2.53 12.12
C GLY A 222 -11.84 -1.19 12.85
N ALA A 223 -12.89 -0.98 13.65
CA ALA A 223 -13.02 0.13 14.59
C ALA A 223 -14.13 -0.17 15.61
N ASN A 224 -13.99 0.36 16.82
CA ASN A 224 -15.05 0.34 17.86
C ASN A 224 -15.65 -1.06 18.09
N GLY A 225 -14.82 -2.09 18.22
CA GLY A 225 -15.26 -3.47 18.47
C GLY A 225 -15.81 -4.23 17.27
N ASN A 226 -15.87 -3.62 16.10
CA ASN A 226 -16.35 -4.25 14.88
C ASN A 226 -15.24 -4.42 13.85
N SER A 227 -15.33 -5.46 13.03
CA SER A 227 -14.44 -5.66 11.89
C SER A 227 -15.23 -6.03 10.64
N GLN A 228 -14.81 -5.50 9.51
CA GLN A 228 -15.37 -5.79 8.19
C GLN A 228 -14.28 -6.37 7.29
N LYS A 229 -14.57 -7.52 6.71
CA LYS A 229 -13.70 -8.09 5.68
C LYS A 229 -13.82 -7.31 4.38
N ILE A 230 -12.70 -6.87 3.85
CA ILE A 230 -12.62 -6.16 2.55
C ILE A 230 -11.96 -7.00 1.46
N SER A 231 -11.22 -8.04 1.82
CA SER A 231 -10.64 -8.95 0.83
C SER A 231 -11.73 -9.79 0.15
N THR A 232 -11.61 -9.91 -1.18
CA THR A 232 -12.42 -10.84 -1.98
C THR A 232 -11.82 -12.23 -1.92
N ARG A 233 -12.55 -13.21 -2.44
CA ARG A 233 -12.06 -14.60 -2.52
C ARG A 233 -10.74 -14.70 -3.30
N GLU A 234 -10.56 -13.90 -4.34
CA GLU A 234 -9.36 -13.86 -5.16
C GLU A 234 -8.16 -13.34 -4.35
N ILE A 235 -8.38 -12.31 -3.52
CA ILE A 235 -7.34 -11.78 -2.62
C ILE A 235 -7.01 -12.82 -1.54
N ASP A 236 -8.00 -13.50 -0.96
CA ASP A 236 -7.76 -14.57 0.02
C ASP A 236 -6.94 -15.72 -0.58
N ILE A 237 -7.21 -16.10 -1.83
CA ILE A 237 -6.41 -17.11 -2.56
C ILE A 237 -4.96 -16.64 -2.70
N VAL A 238 -4.74 -15.37 -3.03
CA VAL A 238 -3.38 -14.80 -3.11
C VAL A 238 -2.70 -14.87 -1.75
N LEU A 239 -3.38 -14.47 -0.66
CA LEU A 239 -2.82 -14.51 0.69
C LEU A 239 -2.53 -15.94 1.15
N SER A 240 -3.39 -16.89 0.84
CA SER A 240 -3.19 -18.32 1.19
C SER A 240 -1.99 -18.99 0.49
N GLY A 241 -1.45 -18.34 -0.55
CA GLY A 241 -0.22 -18.76 -1.21
C GLY A 241 1.07 -18.48 -0.42
N TYR A 242 0.99 -17.71 0.67
CA TYR A 242 2.12 -17.36 1.52
C TYR A 242 2.03 -18.08 2.86
N THR A 243 3.19 -18.36 3.45
CA THR A 243 3.26 -18.77 4.85
C THR A 243 2.97 -17.57 5.77
N GLU A 244 2.56 -17.84 7.00
CA GLU A 244 2.34 -16.77 7.98
C GLU A 244 3.61 -15.95 8.23
N ALA A 245 4.77 -16.57 8.31
CA ALA A 245 6.05 -15.90 8.45
C ALA A 245 6.35 -14.94 7.27
N GLN A 246 5.96 -15.30 6.06
CA GLN A 246 6.08 -14.41 4.90
C GLN A 246 5.10 -13.25 4.97
N LEU A 247 3.86 -13.48 5.41
CA LEU A 247 2.88 -12.43 5.61
C LEU A 247 3.24 -11.48 6.76
N ALA A 248 3.92 -11.97 7.79
CA ALA A 248 4.42 -11.15 8.90
C ALA A 248 5.48 -10.11 8.45
N LEU A 249 6.19 -10.38 7.34
CA LEU A 249 7.13 -9.45 6.72
C LEU A 249 6.45 -8.42 5.82
N SER A 250 5.17 -8.59 5.54
CA SER A 250 4.42 -7.63 4.71
C SER A 250 4.26 -6.31 5.44
N PHE A 251 4.13 -5.23 4.69
CA PHE A 251 3.80 -3.94 5.29
C PHE A 251 2.63 -3.27 4.58
N MET A 252 1.87 -2.54 5.37
CA MET A 252 0.71 -1.79 4.90
C MET A 252 0.97 -0.30 5.04
N GLU A 253 0.48 0.46 4.08
CA GLU A 253 0.50 1.90 4.11
C GLU A 253 -0.70 2.49 3.40
N THR A 254 -0.99 3.74 3.67
CA THR A 254 -2.15 4.43 3.10
C THR A 254 -1.74 5.65 2.31
N ARG A 255 -2.50 5.91 1.26
CA ARG A 255 -2.36 7.11 0.46
C ARG A 255 -3.74 7.65 0.12
N THR A 256 -3.97 8.92 0.46
CA THR A 256 -5.13 9.66 -0.02
C THR A 256 -4.65 10.66 -1.06
N ASP A 257 -5.15 10.54 -2.28
CA ASP A 257 -4.80 11.43 -3.38
C ASP A 257 -6.03 11.67 -4.26
N ARG A 258 -6.49 12.91 -4.30
CA ARG A 258 -7.69 13.32 -5.05
C ARG A 258 -8.90 12.41 -4.72
N ASP A 259 -9.38 11.68 -5.73
CA ASP A 259 -10.54 10.80 -5.62
C ASP A 259 -10.18 9.36 -5.16
N HIS A 260 -8.91 9.10 -4.82
CA HIS A 260 -8.45 7.79 -4.39
C HIS A 260 -8.16 7.75 -2.89
N ARG A 261 -8.60 6.66 -2.25
CA ARG A 261 -8.28 6.32 -0.85
C ARG A 261 -7.66 4.94 -0.85
N GLN A 262 -6.38 4.91 -1.13
CA GLN A 262 -5.62 3.69 -1.36
C GLN A 262 -5.09 3.11 -0.06
N LEU A 263 -5.28 1.81 0.11
CA LEU A 263 -4.60 0.98 1.09
C LEU A 263 -3.65 0.07 0.31
N LEU A 264 -2.36 0.30 0.44
CA LEU A 264 -1.31 -0.48 -0.22
C LEU A 264 -0.87 -1.61 0.71
N ILE A 265 -0.78 -2.80 0.18
CA ILE A 265 -0.32 -4.00 0.88
C ILE A 265 0.87 -4.55 0.11
N HIS A 266 2.04 -4.36 0.65
CA HIS A 266 3.29 -4.84 0.07
C HIS A 266 3.57 -6.26 0.58
N LEU A 267 3.30 -7.23 -0.28
CA LEU A 267 3.66 -8.62 -0.11
C LEU A 267 5.08 -8.87 -0.64
N PRO A 268 5.71 -10.01 -0.35
CA PRO A 268 7.09 -10.26 -0.76
C PRO A 268 7.39 -10.10 -2.26
N ASP A 269 6.45 -10.44 -3.12
CA ASP A 269 6.62 -10.45 -4.58
C ASP A 269 5.60 -9.58 -5.34
N LYS A 270 4.64 -8.94 -4.67
CA LYS A 270 3.60 -8.10 -5.29
C LYS A 270 3.07 -7.04 -4.33
N CYS A 271 2.43 -6.03 -4.88
CA CYS A 271 1.71 -5.03 -4.11
C CYS A 271 0.22 -5.05 -4.51
N LEU A 272 -0.64 -5.34 -3.54
CA LEU A 272 -2.09 -5.25 -3.67
C LEU A 272 -2.55 -3.87 -3.22
N VAL A 273 -3.55 -3.33 -3.90
CA VAL A 273 -4.14 -2.04 -3.53
C VAL A 273 -5.64 -2.17 -3.46
N TYR A 274 -6.19 -1.79 -2.31
CA TYR A 274 -7.61 -1.56 -2.13
C TYR A 274 -7.90 -0.05 -2.23
N ASP A 275 -8.89 0.32 -3.03
CA ASP A 275 -9.30 1.71 -3.14
C ASP A 275 -10.71 1.90 -2.58
N GLY A 276 -10.79 2.50 -1.40
CA GLY A 276 -12.05 2.71 -0.70
C GLY A 276 -13.01 3.66 -1.40
N ALA A 277 -12.50 4.69 -2.09
CA ALA A 277 -13.33 5.62 -2.84
C ALA A 277 -13.93 4.97 -4.09
N SER A 278 -13.11 4.26 -4.87
CA SER A 278 -13.58 3.49 -6.02
C SER A 278 -14.53 2.36 -5.60
N SER A 279 -14.28 1.71 -4.45
CA SER A 279 -15.16 0.68 -3.90
C SER A 279 -16.52 1.22 -3.52
N ALA A 280 -16.58 2.39 -2.89
CA ALA A 280 -17.84 3.05 -2.55
C ALA A 280 -18.63 3.43 -3.82
N GLY A 281 -17.97 3.95 -4.84
CA GLY A 281 -18.58 4.31 -6.13
C GLY A 281 -19.09 3.08 -6.89
N ALA A 282 -18.35 1.97 -6.86
CA ALA A 282 -18.72 0.72 -7.52
C ALA A 282 -19.69 -0.15 -6.71
N GLN A 283 -19.92 0.16 -5.44
CA GLN A 283 -20.67 -0.65 -4.46
C GLN A 283 -20.15 -2.08 -4.31
N GLN A 284 -18.86 -2.28 -4.56
CA GLN A 284 -18.15 -3.54 -4.41
C GLN A 284 -16.66 -3.28 -4.17
N PRO A 285 -15.92 -4.18 -3.50
CA PRO A 285 -14.50 -3.99 -3.27
C PRO A 285 -13.73 -3.87 -4.59
N VAL A 286 -13.00 -2.76 -4.76
CA VAL A 286 -12.15 -2.52 -5.93
C VAL A 286 -10.70 -2.75 -5.52
N TRP A 287 -10.11 -3.77 -6.13
CA TRP A 287 -8.74 -4.19 -5.93
C TRP A 287 -7.95 -4.15 -7.24
N TYR A 288 -6.68 -3.78 -7.16
CA TYR A 288 -5.73 -3.86 -8.26
C TYR A 288 -4.32 -4.06 -7.74
N CYS A 289 -3.37 -4.33 -8.64
CA CYS A 289 -1.97 -4.51 -8.28
C CYS A 289 -1.14 -3.35 -8.83
N LEU A 290 -0.15 -2.91 -8.03
CA LEU A 290 0.94 -2.07 -8.49
C LEU A 290 2.19 -2.92 -8.69
N SER A 291 2.96 -2.62 -9.73
CA SER A 291 4.20 -3.33 -10.07
C SER A 291 5.20 -2.36 -10.70
N SER A 292 6.48 -2.57 -10.41
CA SER A 292 7.57 -1.86 -11.08
C SER A 292 8.28 -2.71 -12.14
N SER A 293 7.73 -3.87 -12.48
CA SER A 293 8.31 -4.78 -13.48
C SER A 293 7.82 -4.49 -14.89
N LEU A 294 8.62 -4.84 -15.90
CA LEU A 294 8.28 -4.67 -17.31
C LEU A 294 7.12 -5.59 -17.76
N ASN A 295 6.92 -6.72 -17.13
CA ASN A 295 5.80 -7.63 -17.44
C ASN A 295 4.49 -7.25 -16.74
N GLY A 296 4.48 -6.19 -15.92
CA GLY A 296 3.33 -5.74 -15.16
C GLY A 296 2.92 -6.67 -14.01
N VAL A 297 3.79 -7.61 -13.65
CA VAL A 297 3.62 -8.55 -12.52
C VAL A 297 4.90 -8.51 -11.69
N GLY A 298 4.78 -8.40 -10.36
CA GLY A 298 5.91 -8.35 -9.45
C GLY A 298 5.76 -7.25 -8.41
N ALA A 299 6.77 -7.10 -7.56
CA ALA A 299 6.77 -6.13 -6.48
C ALA A 299 6.71 -4.68 -7.00
N TYR A 300 6.06 -3.83 -6.22
CA TYR A 300 6.13 -2.38 -6.39
C TYR A 300 7.32 -1.86 -5.58
N ARG A 301 8.24 -1.17 -6.24
CA ARG A 301 9.51 -0.76 -5.63
C ARG A 301 9.39 0.43 -4.68
N SER A 302 8.24 1.10 -4.62
CA SER A 302 7.98 2.15 -3.64
C SER A 302 8.03 1.60 -2.21
N SER A 303 8.73 2.31 -1.32
CA SER A 303 8.84 2.00 0.10
C SER A 303 8.41 3.20 0.93
N ARG A 304 7.49 3.03 1.85
CA ARG A 304 6.97 4.01 2.79
C ARG A 304 6.69 5.40 2.15
N LEU A 305 5.47 5.58 1.74
CA LEU A 305 4.96 6.84 1.21
C LEU A 305 4.84 7.88 2.33
N VAL A 306 5.43 9.05 2.12
CA VAL A 306 5.40 10.17 3.06
C VAL A 306 4.97 11.42 2.31
N TYR A 307 3.90 12.08 2.75
CA TYR A 307 3.49 13.35 2.19
C TYR A 307 4.31 14.49 2.80
N ALA A 308 5.18 15.09 2.02
CA ALA A 308 6.00 16.25 2.39
C ALA A 308 6.26 17.10 1.15
N TYR A 309 6.46 18.39 1.30
CA TYR A 309 6.72 19.34 0.21
C TYR A 309 5.62 19.32 -0.86
N ASN A 310 4.36 19.17 -0.42
CA ASN A 310 3.18 19.09 -1.28
C ASN A 310 3.22 17.96 -2.33
N ARG A 311 3.92 16.86 -2.03
CA ARG A 311 4.03 15.67 -2.88
C ARG A 311 4.22 14.40 -2.05
N TRP A 312 3.91 13.25 -2.64
CA TRP A 312 4.17 11.95 -2.04
C TRP A 312 5.61 11.51 -2.34
N ASN A 313 6.43 11.46 -1.31
CA ASN A 313 7.82 11.01 -1.38
C ASN A 313 7.92 9.54 -1.01
N THR A 314 8.87 8.83 -1.64
CA THR A 314 9.08 7.40 -1.46
C THR A 314 10.55 7.04 -1.54
N GLY A 315 10.96 5.99 -0.84
CA GLY A 315 12.23 5.30 -1.08
C GLY A 315 12.08 4.16 -2.08
N ASP A 316 13.18 3.60 -2.51
CA ASP A 316 13.23 2.41 -3.36
C ASP A 316 13.56 1.18 -2.51
N THR A 317 12.79 0.10 -2.66
CA THR A 317 13.06 -1.18 -1.97
C THR A 317 14.26 -1.93 -2.55
N ALA A 318 14.70 -1.60 -3.77
CA ALA A 318 15.75 -2.32 -4.49
C ALA A 318 17.08 -1.58 -4.54
N SER A 319 17.10 -0.28 -4.25
CA SER A 319 18.31 0.55 -4.29
C SER A 319 18.28 1.66 -3.23
N SER A 320 19.38 2.39 -3.11
CA SER A 320 19.45 3.56 -2.22
C SER A 320 18.78 4.83 -2.80
N ALA A 321 18.05 4.71 -3.91
CA ALA A 321 17.35 5.83 -4.51
C ALA A 321 16.13 6.23 -3.66
N PHE A 322 15.83 7.51 -3.71
CA PHE A 322 14.55 8.05 -3.23
C PHE A 322 13.98 9.00 -4.28
N GLY A 323 12.69 9.22 -4.21
CA GLY A 323 11.99 10.00 -5.20
C GLY A 323 10.61 10.43 -4.75
N TYR A 324 9.79 10.83 -5.69
CA TYR A 324 8.42 11.23 -5.43
C TYR A 324 7.49 10.81 -6.58
N LEU A 325 6.22 10.66 -6.24
CA LEU A 325 5.18 10.29 -7.18
C LEU A 325 4.75 11.51 -8.01
N VAL A 326 4.49 11.27 -9.30
CA VAL A 326 3.92 12.25 -10.23
C VAL A 326 2.86 11.58 -11.11
N ASP A 327 1.87 12.36 -11.56
CA ASP A 327 0.71 11.86 -12.29
C ASP A 327 0.77 12.08 -13.81
N ASP A 328 1.84 12.68 -14.30
CA ASP A 328 2.04 13.00 -15.73
C ASP A 328 3.01 12.05 -16.45
N ILE A 329 3.68 11.20 -15.72
CA ILE A 329 4.51 10.10 -16.22
C ILE A 329 4.08 8.77 -15.60
N ALA A 330 4.52 7.66 -16.20
CA ALA A 330 4.23 6.32 -15.70
C ALA A 330 5.48 5.42 -15.61
N THR A 331 6.68 6.00 -15.76
CA THR A 331 7.97 5.32 -15.54
C THR A 331 8.35 5.36 -14.07
N HIS A 332 9.10 4.36 -13.59
CA HIS A 332 9.61 4.32 -12.23
C HIS A 332 11.13 4.51 -12.22
N TRP A 333 11.62 5.58 -11.60
CA TRP A 333 13.06 5.97 -11.59
C TRP A 333 13.68 6.01 -12.99
N GLY A 334 12.89 6.40 -14.01
CA GLY A 334 13.30 6.45 -15.40
C GLY A 334 13.22 5.11 -16.15
N GLU A 335 12.88 4.01 -15.45
CA GLU A 335 12.71 2.69 -16.05
C GLU A 335 11.28 2.52 -16.58
N THR A 336 11.18 1.89 -17.76
CA THR A 336 9.88 1.51 -18.34
C THR A 336 9.26 0.38 -17.55
N VAL A 337 8.00 0.53 -17.17
CA VAL A 337 7.21 -0.51 -16.50
C VAL A 337 6.08 -1.01 -17.40
N GLY A 338 5.71 -2.27 -17.23
CA GLY A 338 4.60 -2.88 -17.94
C GLY A 338 3.26 -2.69 -17.20
N TRP A 339 2.20 -2.73 -17.97
CA TRP A 339 0.85 -2.78 -17.44
C TRP A 339 0.02 -3.83 -18.17
N ASN A 340 -0.90 -4.42 -17.46
CA ASN A 340 -1.91 -5.30 -18.04
C ASN A 340 -3.25 -5.12 -17.32
N PHE A 341 -4.32 -5.43 -18.02
CA PHE A 341 -5.66 -5.62 -17.46
C PHE A 341 -6.45 -6.56 -18.36
N GLN A 342 -7.51 -7.12 -17.82
CA GLN A 342 -8.39 -8.03 -18.58
C GLN A 342 -9.86 -7.70 -18.32
N THR A 343 -10.71 -8.10 -19.26
CA THR A 343 -12.15 -8.02 -19.10
C THR A 343 -12.63 -9.07 -18.09
N GLN A 344 -13.84 -8.89 -17.60
CA GLN A 344 -14.60 -10.00 -17.05
C GLN A 344 -14.88 -11.04 -18.14
N ILE A 345 -15.39 -12.20 -17.75
CA ILE A 345 -15.81 -13.24 -18.68
C ILE A 345 -16.88 -12.67 -19.63
N VAL A 346 -16.57 -12.69 -20.93
CA VAL A 346 -17.54 -12.38 -21.98
C VAL A 346 -18.27 -13.68 -22.31
N TYR A 347 -19.55 -13.70 -22.09
CA TYR A 347 -20.41 -14.87 -22.22
C TYR A 347 -21.70 -14.51 -22.96
N ASN A 348 -22.19 -15.39 -23.85
CA ASN A 348 -23.42 -15.20 -24.61
C ASN A 348 -24.27 -16.48 -24.57
N GLU A 349 -24.76 -16.86 -23.40
CA GLU A 349 -25.69 -17.96 -23.17
C GLU A 349 -25.36 -19.26 -23.94
N SER A 350 -24.06 -19.59 -24.08
CA SER A 350 -23.53 -20.73 -24.84
C SER A 350 -23.79 -20.71 -26.36
N ARG A 351 -24.28 -19.59 -26.91
CA ARG A 351 -24.58 -19.46 -28.35
C ARG A 351 -23.38 -19.00 -29.15
N GLY A 352 -22.25 -18.96 -28.74
CA GLY A 352 -21.08 -18.52 -29.47
C GLY A 352 -21.18 -17.09 -30.05
N VAL A 353 -20.04 -16.49 -30.26
CA VAL A 353 -19.91 -15.12 -30.79
C VAL A 353 -18.71 -15.04 -31.73
N VAL A 354 -18.84 -14.34 -32.83
CA VAL A 354 -17.72 -13.86 -33.64
C VAL A 354 -17.40 -12.42 -33.22
N ILE A 355 -16.15 -12.14 -32.92
CA ILE A 355 -15.66 -10.78 -32.67
C ILE A 355 -14.94 -10.30 -33.92
N HIS A 356 -15.53 -9.35 -34.63
CA HIS A 356 -14.92 -8.77 -35.82
C HIS A 356 -13.78 -7.84 -35.49
N ASP A 357 -14.04 -6.91 -34.58
CA ASP A 357 -13.03 -5.98 -34.10
C ASP A 357 -13.25 -5.63 -32.61
N LEU A 358 -12.17 -5.18 -31.99
CA LEU A 358 -12.12 -4.63 -30.66
C LEU A 358 -11.45 -3.26 -30.72
N GLU A 359 -12.03 -2.26 -30.09
CA GLU A 359 -11.46 -0.95 -29.96
C GLU A 359 -11.35 -0.54 -28.50
N LEU A 360 -10.14 -0.19 -28.07
CA LEU A 360 -9.94 0.52 -26.82
C LEU A 360 -10.04 2.01 -27.06
N VAL A 361 -11.10 2.63 -26.57
CA VAL A 361 -11.27 4.07 -26.61
C VAL A 361 -10.34 4.70 -25.58
N ALA A 362 -9.32 5.41 -26.04
CA ALA A 362 -8.24 5.93 -25.22
C ALA A 362 -7.83 7.34 -25.57
N LEU A 363 -7.27 8.04 -24.60
CA LEU A 363 -6.50 9.26 -24.83
C LEU A 363 -5.10 8.87 -25.30
N THR A 364 -4.76 9.20 -26.54
CA THR A 364 -3.49 8.86 -27.18
C THR A 364 -2.61 10.10 -27.40
N GLY A 365 -1.38 9.90 -27.90
CA GLY A 365 -0.46 10.97 -28.28
C GLY A 365 0.39 11.55 -27.14
N ARG A 366 0.36 10.97 -25.95
CA ARG A 366 1.25 11.26 -24.83
C ARG A 366 2.34 10.18 -24.76
N VAL A 367 3.37 10.37 -25.56
CA VAL A 367 4.48 9.40 -25.74
C VAL A 367 5.78 10.21 -25.74
N ALA A 368 6.88 9.62 -25.28
CA ALA A 368 8.19 10.26 -25.33
C ALA A 368 8.60 10.55 -26.78
N LEU A 369 9.33 11.63 -26.98
CA LEU A 369 9.81 12.00 -28.32
C LEU A 369 10.68 10.87 -28.92
N GLY A 370 10.36 10.46 -30.14
CA GLY A 370 11.07 9.39 -30.85
C GLY A 370 10.60 7.98 -30.51
N ALA A 371 9.74 7.78 -29.51
CA ALA A 371 9.15 6.49 -29.18
C ALA A 371 7.95 6.16 -30.07
N ASP A 372 7.73 4.89 -30.37
CA ASP A 372 6.58 4.35 -31.09
C ASP A 372 6.11 3.06 -30.37
N PRO A 373 5.54 3.18 -29.15
CA PRO A 373 5.21 2.06 -28.31
C PRO A 373 4.10 1.22 -28.90
N GLN A 374 4.13 -0.08 -28.57
CA GLN A 374 3.14 -1.05 -28.97
C GLN A 374 2.28 -1.48 -27.79
N ILE A 375 1.03 -1.73 -28.07
CA ILE A 375 0.10 -2.37 -27.14
C ILE A 375 -0.42 -3.65 -27.78
N SER A 376 -0.71 -4.62 -26.95
CA SER A 376 -1.14 -5.93 -27.41
C SER A 376 -2.46 -6.36 -26.78
N THR A 377 -3.17 -7.23 -27.50
CA THR A 377 -4.30 -7.95 -26.95
C THR A 377 -4.12 -9.45 -27.15
N SER A 378 -4.54 -10.22 -26.17
CA SER A 378 -4.61 -11.69 -26.21
C SER A 378 -5.88 -12.16 -25.52
N TYR A 379 -6.28 -13.40 -25.77
CA TYR A 379 -7.49 -13.95 -25.16
C TYR A 379 -7.26 -15.33 -24.58
N SER A 380 -8.10 -15.68 -23.62
CA SER A 380 -8.17 -17.01 -23.03
C SER A 380 -9.59 -17.54 -23.06
N GLN A 381 -9.73 -18.86 -23.22
CA GLN A 381 -10.98 -19.61 -23.15
C GLN A 381 -11.00 -20.63 -22.01
N ASP A 382 -9.91 -20.73 -21.25
CA ASP A 382 -9.73 -21.64 -20.12
C ASP A 382 -9.31 -20.91 -18.83
N GLY A 383 -9.04 -19.59 -18.94
CA GLY A 383 -8.57 -18.75 -17.82
C GLY A 383 -7.07 -18.90 -17.50
N VAL A 384 -6.38 -19.85 -18.13
CA VAL A 384 -4.98 -20.19 -17.84
C VAL A 384 -4.06 -19.88 -19.03
N THR A 385 -4.40 -20.42 -20.20
CA THR A 385 -3.61 -20.23 -21.41
C THR A 385 -4.13 -19.08 -22.26
N TYR A 386 -3.21 -18.28 -22.79
CA TYR A 386 -3.55 -17.13 -23.62
C TYR A 386 -3.08 -17.33 -25.07
N SER A 387 -3.89 -16.83 -26.00
CA SER A 387 -3.53 -16.80 -27.42
C SER A 387 -2.25 -16.01 -27.66
N GLN A 388 -1.65 -16.17 -28.83
CA GLN A 388 -0.60 -15.28 -29.30
C GLN A 388 -1.06 -13.82 -29.26
N PRO A 389 -0.26 -12.89 -28.69
CA PRO A 389 -0.63 -11.50 -28.63
C PRO A 389 -0.66 -10.86 -30.01
N LYS A 390 -1.68 -10.05 -30.26
CA LYS A 390 -1.80 -9.21 -31.45
C LYS A 390 -1.39 -7.79 -31.11
N PHE A 391 -0.37 -7.28 -31.75
CA PHE A 391 0.21 -5.96 -31.48
C PHE A 391 -0.36 -4.90 -32.43
N ILE A 392 -0.57 -3.70 -31.89
CA ILE A 392 -0.80 -2.48 -32.65
C ILE A 392 0.07 -1.36 -32.08
N ARG A 393 0.32 -0.32 -32.90
CA ARG A 393 1.04 0.87 -32.45
C ARG A 393 0.11 1.78 -31.67
N ALA A 394 0.55 2.25 -30.52
CA ALA A 394 -0.19 3.18 -29.67
C ALA A 394 -0.23 4.62 -30.25
N GLY A 395 0.60 4.91 -31.22
CA GLY A 395 0.78 6.23 -31.83
C GLY A 395 2.02 6.93 -31.31
N LYS A 396 2.49 7.92 -32.05
CA LYS A 396 3.63 8.77 -31.69
C LYS A 396 3.18 9.98 -30.89
N ILE A 397 4.15 10.78 -30.43
CA ILE A 397 3.86 12.05 -29.79
C ILE A 397 2.98 12.93 -30.70
N GLY A 398 1.89 13.44 -30.15
CA GLY A 398 0.92 14.28 -30.88
C GLY A 398 -0.17 13.55 -31.66
N ASP A 399 -0.12 12.22 -31.81
CA ASP A 399 -1.15 11.40 -32.47
C ASP A 399 -2.43 11.28 -31.60
N ARG A 400 -3.09 12.39 -31.32
CA ARG A 400 -4.22 12.48 -30.37
C ARG A 400 -5.52 11.85 -30.88
N SER A 401 -5.61 11.56 -32.17
CA SER A 401 -6.77 10.94 -32.84
C SER A 401 -6.53 9.46 -33.18
N LYS A 402 -5.46 8.85 -32.68
CA LYS A 402 -5.12 7.46 -32.97
C LYS A 402 -6.16 6.52 -32.37
N ARG A 403 -6.84 5.75 -33.21
CA ARG A 403 -7.74 4.68 -32.78
C ARG A 403 -6.96 3.40 -32.48
N LEU A 404 -7.26 2.76 -31.36
CA LEU A 404 -6.62 1.52 -30.91
C LEU A 404 -7.55 0.34 -31.25
N VAL A 405 -7.49 -0.13 -32.52
CA VAL A 405 -8.40 -1.13 -33.07
C VAL A 405 -7.64 -2.38 -33.48
N TRP A 406 -8.11 -3.52 -33.02
CA TRP A 406 -7.66 -4.86 -33.43
C TRP A 406 -8.75 -5.54 -34.24
N MET A 407 -8.45 -5.82 -35.51
CA MET A 407 -9.36 -6.50 -36.43
C MET A 407 -9.27 -8.03 -36.30
N GLN A 408 -10.33 -8.75 -36.76
CA GLN A 408 -10.35 -10.20 -36.89
C GLN A 408 -10.00 -10.93 -35.59
N GLN A 409 -10.81 -10.74 -34.56
CA GLN A 409 -10.55 -11.29 -33.24
C GLN A 409 -11.01 -12.74 -33.05
N GLY A 410 -11.58 -13.35 -34.11
CA GLY A 410 -12.02 -14.74 -34.12
C GLY A 410 -13.33 -14.99 -33.40
N ALA A 411 -13.64 -16.24 -33.14
CA ALA A 411 -14.88 -16.68 -32.52
C ALA A 411 -14.61 -17.47 -31.23
N PHE A 412 -15.62 -17.50 -30.37
CA PHE A 412 -15.66 -18.41 -29.23
C PHE A 412 -17.07 -18.98 -29.06
N ARG A 413 -17.20 -20.14 -28.45
CA ARG A 413 -18.50 -20.79 -28.24
C ARG A 413 -19.04 -20.57 -26.83
N ASN A 414 -18.23 -20.80 -25.78
CA ASN A 414 -18.68 -20.74 -24.42
C ASN A 414 -18.45 -19.36 -23.84
N TRP A 415 -17.21 -19.02 -23.54
CA TRP A 415 -16.81 -17.76 -22.93
C TRP A 415 -15.39 -17.37 -23.35
N ARG A 416 -15.04 -16.12 -23.11
CA ARG A 416 -13.73 -15.58 -23.44
C ARG A 416 -13.34 -14.49 -22.44
N LEU A 417 -12.08 -14.50 -22.04
CA LEU A 417 -11.40 -13.40 -21.37
C LEU A 417 -10.54 -12.65 -22.38
N GLN A 418 -10.57 -11.33 -22.37
CA GLN A 418 -9.72 -10.53 -23.23
C GLN A 418 -8.73 -9.77 -22.36
N ARG A 419 -7.43 -9.94 -22.61
CA ARG A 419 -6.34 -9.25 -21.91
C ARG A 419 -5.69 -8.23 -22.82
N PHE A 420 -5.36 -7.09 -22.24
CA PHE A 420 -4.62 -6.00 -22.86
C PHE A 420 -3.34 -5.76 -22.10
N SER A 421 -2.24 -5.48 -22.78
CA SER A 421 -0.93 -5.23 -22.18
C SER A 421 -0.17 -4.19 -22.98
N GLY A 422 0.68 -3.44 -22.28
CA GLY A 422 1.56 -2.44 -22.87
C GLY A 422 2.59 -1.97 -21.86
N THR A 423 3.30 -0.92 -22.21
CA THR A 423 4.36 -0.33 -21.39
C THR A 423 4.09 1.14 -21.07
N SER A 424 4.77 1.67 -20.07
CA SER A 424 4.70 3.06 -19.65
C SER A 424 5.29 4.05 -20.66
N ASP A 425 5.89 3.58 -21.75
CA ASP A 425 6.36 4.44 -22.86
C ASP A 425 5.20 5.17 -23.53
N ALA A 426 3.99 4.62 -23.45
CA ALA A 426 2.75 5.30 -23.83
C ALA A 426 1.92 5.60 -22.58
N PHE A 427 1.71 6.87 -22.29
CA PHE A 427 0.82 7.31 -21.22
C PHE A 427 -0.64 7.29 -21.74
N LEU A 428 -1.33 6.17 -21.56
CA LEU A 428 -2.66 5.90 -22.09
C LEU A 428 -3.69 5.80 -20.97
N SER A 429 -4.79 6.53 -21.13
CA SER A 429 -5.98 6.36 -20.29
C SER A 429 -7.11 5.78 -21.14
N PHE A 430 -7.77 4.73 -20.62
CA PHE A 430 -8.78 3.98 -21.35
C PHE A 430 -10.18 4.28 -20.79
N ALA A 431 -11.07 4.79 -21.65
CA ALA A 431 -12.43 5.13 -21.26
C ALA A 431 -13.36 3.94 -21.32
N ARG A 432 -13.25 3.10 -22.36
CA ARG A 432 -14.09 1.93 -22.55
C ARG A 432 -13.53 0.98 -23.60
N LEU A 433 -14.04 -0.26 -23.62
CA LEU A 433 -13.85 -1.23 -24.68
C LEU A 433 -15.11 -1.31 -25.54
N GLU A 434 -14.95 -1.12 -26.83
CA GLU A 434 -15.99 -1.34 -27.84
C GLU A 434 -15.69 -2.59 -28.64
N ALA A 435 -16.73 -3.34 -29.03
CA ALA A 435 -16.59 -4.55 -29.81
C ALA A 435 -17.73 -4.65 -30.83
N ARG A 436 -17.39 -5.03 -32.06
CA ARG A 436 -18.38 -5.42 -33.03
C ARG A 436 -18.54 -6.94 -32.99
N LEU A 437 -19.71 -7.36 -32.53
CA LEU A 437 -20.04 -8.75 -32.24
C LEU A 437 -21.11 -9.26 -33.21
N GLU A 438 -20.98 -10.53 -33.62
CA GLU A 438 -22.00 -11.26 -34.38
C GLU A 438 -22.31 -12.55 -33.61
N PRO A 439 -23.54 -12.66 -33.05
CA PRO A 439 -23.97 -13.91 -32.44
C PRO A 439 -24.02 -15.05 -33.46
N LEU A 440 -23.54 -16.21 -33.10
CA LEU A 440 -23.72 -17.43 -33.91
C LEU A 440 -25.12 -17.96 -33.69
N ALA A 441 -25.69 -18.51 -34.77
CA ALA A 441 -27.09 -18.96 -34.76
C ALA A 441 -27.34 -20.21 -33.90
N TRP A 442 -26.25 -20.88 -33.40
CA TRP A 442 -26.34 -22.15 -32.65
C TRP A 442 -24.98 -22.53 -32.04
#